data_0fb3c48c1c2a618b4b8b41675af45856
#
_entry.id   0fb3c48c1c2a618b4b8b41675af45856
#
_cell.length_a   1.000
_cell.length_b   1.000
_cell.length_c   1.000
_cell.angle_alpha   90.00
_cell.angle_beta   90.00
_cell.angle_gamma   90.00
#
_symmetry.space_group_name_H-M   'P 1'
#
loop_
_entity.id
_entity.type
_entity.pdbx_description
1 polymer ?
#
loop_
_entity_poly.entity_id
_entity_poly.type
_entity_poly.pdbx_seq_one_letter_code
_entity_poly.pdbx_strand_id
1 'polypeptide(L)'
;MPESEWESGPITWQQAERRCEWKGGHLAVIESSTENFLLYSAMKAKGYENAYFGYSDKSSEGNWKWVNGTSTAYTNWHSGEPNNQDGIEHYAMFYENFQDGTWNDADGIIDAGCAYICEWDDPTDKISQGDSFTDQQLRIIAKDLGVPDDLNVEIRQSPKAYWESAGLWDIYVEITHNGKLVASGSFDVETGEMGRNIYIYTPV
;
A
#
# COMPACT_ATOMS: atom_id res chain seq x y z
N MET A 1 -2.09 -14.09 15.43
CA MET A 1 -1.52 -13.54 14.17
C MET A 1 -2.39 -12.40 13.75
N PRO A 2 -1.84 -11.30 13.27
CA PRO A 2 -2.63 -10.26 12.63
C PRO A 2 -3.43 -10.83 11.45
N GLU A 3 -4.53 -10.19 11.11
CA GLU A 3 -5.31 -10.55 9.93
C GLU A 3 -4.53 -10.17 8.68
N SER A 4 -4.45 -11.03 7.67
CA SER A 4 -3.75 -10.75 6.42
C SER A 4 -4.60 -11.05 5.20
N GLU A 5 -4.51 -10.21 4.18
CA GLU A 5 -5.11 -10.41 2.87
C GLU A 5 -4.04 -10.46 1.78
N TRP A 6 -4.32 -11.21 0.72
CA TRP A 6 -3.44 -11.43 -0.41
C TRP A 6 -4.10 -10.91 -1.68
N GLU A 7 -3.39 -10.02 -2.35
CA GLU A 7 -3.85 -9.44 -3.61
C GLU A 7 -2.76 -9.57 -4.67
N SER A 8 -3.14 -9.51 -5.93
CA SER A 8 -2.24 -9.54 -7.08
C SER A 8 -2.74 -8.63 -8.19
N GLY A 9 -1.85 -8.22 -9.08
CA GLY A 9 -2.20 -7.41 -10.24
C GLY A 9 -1.02 -6.57 -10.71
N PRO A 10 -1.10 -5.96 -11.90
CA PRO A 10 -0.02 -5.14 -12.45
C PRO A 10 0.04 -3.77 -11.76
N ILE A 11 0.63 -3.74 -10.58
CA ILE A 11 0.82 -2.51 -9.77
C ILE A 11 2.25 -2.44 -9.26
N THR A 12 2.63 -1.27 -8.72
CA THR A 12 3.92 -1.12 -8.04
C THR A 12 3.79 -1.42 -6.54
N TRP A 13 4.92 -1.66 -5.89
CA TRP A 13 4.99 -1.84 -4.44
C TRP A 13 4.38 -0.65 -3.68
N GLN A 14 4.62 0.59 -4.15
CA GLN A 14 4.03 1.79 -3.55
C GLN A 14 2.50 1.83 -3.69
N GLN A 15 1.97 1.37 -4.82
CA GLN A 15 0.52 1.25 -5.00
C GLN A 15 -0.06 0.14 -4.11
N ALA A 16 0.67 -0.96 -3.92
CA ALA A 16 0.29 -2.03 -2.99
C ALA A 16 0.25 -1.52 -1.55
N GLU A 17 1.30 -0.80 -1.10
CA GLU A 17 1.33 -0.16 0.23
C GLU A 17 0.13 0.76 0.41
N ARG A 18 -0.10 1.68 -0.55
CA ARG A 18 -1.24 2.58 -0.51
C ARG A 18 -2.58 1.85 -0.45
N ARG A 19 -2.74 0.72 -1.15
CA ARG A 19 -3.98 -0.08 -1.10
C ARG A 19 -4.18 -0.72 0.27
N CYS A 20 -3.11 -1.19 0.92
CA CYS A 20 -3.19 -1.69 2.29
C CYS A 20 -3.56 -0.57 3.27
N GLU A 21 -2.92 0.62 3.16
CA GLU A 21 -3.28 1.80 3.96
C GLU A 21 -4.73 2.24 3.73
N TRP A 22 -5.21 2.16 2.48
CA TRP A 22 -6.60 2.47 2.14
C TRP A 22 -7.61 1.59 2.86
N LYS A 23 -7.24 0.34 3.12
CA LYS A 23 -8.03 -0.64 3.87
C LYS A 23 -7.83 -0.55 5.39
N GLY A 24 -7.03 0.39 5.88
CA GLY A 24 -6.72 0.59 7.30
C GLY A 24 -5.57 -0.30 7.81
N GLY A 25 -4.88 -1.01 6.92
CA GLY A 25 -3.71 -1.83 7.25
C GLY A 25 -2.42 -1.27 6.67
N HIS A 26 -1.44 -2.13 6.48
CA HIS A 26 -0.16 -1.87 5.84
C HIS A 26 0.35 -3.13 5.13
N LEU A 27 1.39 -3.03 4.33
CA LEU A 27 2.09 -4.21 3.84
C LEU A 27 2.69 -5.00 5.01
N ALA A 28 2.60 -6.32 4.96
CA ALA A 28 2.95 -7.20 6.07
C ALA A 28 4.37 -6.95 6.62
N VAL A 29 4.49 -6.99 7.93
CA VAL A 29 5.73 -6.89 8.69
C VAL A 29 6.08 -8.26 9.27
N ILE A 30 7.28 -8.75 9.01
CA ILE A 30 7.69 -10.09 9.43
C ILE A 30 8.67 -9.98 10.60
N GLU A 31 8.21 -10.28 11.80
CA GLU A 31 8.98 -10.08 13.03
C GLU A 31 9.64 -11.35 13.56
N SER A 32 9.27 -12.52 13.04
CA SER A 32 9.76 -13.81 13.52
C SER A 32 9.84 -14.89 12.44
N SER A 33 10.67 -15.91 12.69
CA SER A 33 10.76 -17.10 11.82
C SER A 33 9.45 -17.88 11.74
N THR A 34 8.65 -17.87 12.79
CA THR A 34 7.33 -18.52 12.80
C THR A 34 6.37 -17.80 11.86
N GLU A 35 6.31 -16.49 11.90
CA GLU A 35 5.50 -15.67 11.04
C GLU A 35 5.93 -15.78 9.58
N ASN A 36 7.23 -15.68 9.32
CA ASN A 36 7.81 -15.93 8.00
C ASN A 36 7.36 -17.27 7.42
N PHE A 37 7.47 -18.34 8.20
CA PHE A 37 7.02 -19.68 7.78
C PHE A 37 5.53 -19.72 7.48
N LEU A 38 4.69 -19.08 8.29
CA LEU A 38 3.25 -19.08 8.12
C LEU A 38 2.84 -18.30 6.88
N LEU A 39 3.42 -17.11 6.64
CA LEU A 39 3.16 -16.30 5.45
C LEU A 39 3.65 -17.00 4.19
N TYR A 40 4.87 -17.54 4.18
CA TYR A 40 5.38 -18.30 3.06
C TYR A 40 4.51 -19.53 2.74
N SER A 41 4.10 -20.27 3.77
CA SER A 41 3.22 -21.45 3.60
C SER A 41 1.84 -21.05 3.05
N ALA A 42 1.28 -19.93 3.53
CA ALA A 42 0.02 -19.40 3.02
C ALA A 42 0.12 -18.93 1.56
N MET A 43 1.23 -18.29 1.18
CA MET A 43 1.54 -17.91 -0.21
C MET A 43 1.48 -19.14 -1.13
N LYS A 44 2.20 -20.19 -0.79
CA LYS A 44 2.24 -21.45 -1.56
C LYS A 44 0.88 -22.13 -1.62
N ALA A 45 0.12 -22.15 -0.53
CA ALA A 45 -1.21 -22.74 -0.47
C ALA A 45 -2.25 -21.99 -1.35
N LYS A 46 -2.04 -20.68 -1.57
CA LYS A 46 -2.84 -19.86 -2.48
C LYS A 46 -2.39 -19.93 -3.94
N GLY A 47 -1.29 -20.62 -4.23
CA GLY A 47 -0.76 -20.79 -5.58
C GLY A 47 0.09 -19.61 -6.08
N TYR A 48 0.48 -18.69 -5.21
CA TYR A 48 1.43 -17.65 -5.56
C TYR A 48 2.86 -18.18 -5.47
N GLU A 49 3.72 -17.70 -6.34
CA GLU A 49 5.14 -18.06 -6.37
C GLU A 49 6.01 -16.94 -5.79
N ASN A 50 5.56 -15.69 -5.96
CA ASN A 50 6.20 -14.48 -5.50
C ASN A 50 5.24 -13.67 -4.64
N ALA A 51 5.75 -12.99 -3.59
CA ALA A 51 4.94 -12.05 -2.83
C ALA A 51 5.79 -10.97 -2.16
N TYR A 52 5.41 -9.71 -2.37
CA TYR A 52 5.98 -8.56 -1.69
C TYR A 52 5.38 -8.37 -0.31
N PHE A 53 6.19 -7.81 0.59
CA PHE A 53 5.80 -7.40 1.94
C PHE A 53 6.44 -6.06 2.31
N GLY A 54 6.21 -5.56 3.52
CA GLY A 54 6.47 -4.18 3.91
C GLY A 54 7.90 -3.83 4.30
N TYR A 55 8.95 -4.37 3.64
CA TYR A 55 10.35 -4.10 3.95
C TYR A 55 11.06 -3.48 2.75
N SER A 56 11.67 -2.31 2.94
CA SER A 56 12.27 -1.54 1.85
C SER A 56 13.43 -0.67 2.31
N ASP A 57 14.42 -0.49 1.43
CA ASP A 57 15.51 0.47 1.59
C ASP A 57 15.47 1.63 0.58
N LYS A 58 14.33 1.80 -0.12
CA LYS A 58 14.13 2.83 -1.16
C LYS A 58 14.52 4.23 -0.72
N SER A 59 14.37 4.55 0.57
CA SER A 59 14.73 5.87 1.12
C SER A 59 16.24 6.08 1.27
N SER A 60 17.00 4.99 1.41
CA SER A 60 18.46 5.01 1.60
C SER A 60 19.01 3.60 1.44
N GLU A 61 19.73 3.35 0.36
CA GLU A 61 20.36 2.08 0.01
C GLU A 61 21.05 1.40 1.19
N GLY A 62 20.74 0.12 1.41
CA GLY A 62 21.25 -0.71 2.48
C GLY A 62 20.67 -0.41 3.87
N ASN A 63 19.77 0.59 3.97
CA ASN A 63 19.10 0.94 5.23
C ASN A 63 17.63 0.48 5.20
N TRP A 64 17.44 -0.80 5.31
CA TRP A 64 16.16 -1.48 5.26
C TRP A 64 15.25 -1.10 6.42
N LYS A 65 13.98 -0.80 6.13
CA LYS A 65 12.98 -0.39 7.11
C LYS A 65 11.63 -1.03 6.82
N TRP A 66 10.91 -1.34 7.89
CA TRP A 66 9.52 -1.73 7.82
C TRP A 66 8.59 -0.53 7.65
N VAL A 67 7.51 -0.72 6.88
CA VAL A 67 6.53 0.34 6.55
C VAL A 67 5.86 0.94 7.79
N ASN A 68 5.58 0.14 8.82
CA ASN A 68 4.97 0.60 10.07
C ASN A 68 5.96 1.18 11.08
N GLY A 69 7.26 1.28 10.73
CA GLY A 69 8.31 1.79 11.61
C GLY A 69 8.78 0.81 12.69
N THR A 70 8.28 -0.41 12.70
CA THR A 70 8.74 -1.46 13.64
C THR A 70 10.24 -1.69 13.48
N SER A 71 10.91 -1.85 14.63
CA SER A 71 12.34 -2.17 14.72
C SER A 71 12.50 -3.61 15.19
N THR A 72 12.45 -4.57 14.28
CA THR A 72 12.78 -5.96 14.54
C THR A 72 14.19 -6.30 14.07
N ALA A 73 14.87 -7.18 14.79
CA ALA A 73 16.16 -7.71 14.36
C ALA A 73 16.02 -8.92 13.42
N TYR A 74 14.79 -9.41 13.19
CA TYR A 74 14.57 -10.56 12.33
C TYR A 74 14.72 -10.18 10.87
N THR A 75 15.55 -10.95 10.16
CA THR A 75 15.66 -10.92 8.69
C THR A 75 15.86 -12.35 8.21
N ASN A 76 15.44 -12.64 6.98
CA ASN A 76 15.55 -13.98 6.40
C ASN A 76 16.03 -13.92 4.93
N TRP A 77 17.02 -13.06 4.66
CA TRP A 77 17.60 -12.94 3.34
C TRP A 77 18.20 -14.25 2.84
N HIS A 78 18.02 -14.57 1.57
CA HIS A 78 18.72 -15.68 0.93
C HIS A 78 20.22 -15.39 0.90
N SER A 79 21.02 -16.45 0.77
CA SER A 79 22.49 -16.32 0.71
C SER A 79 22.92 -15.50 -0.50
N GLY A 80 23.50 -14.34 -0.25
CA GLY A 80 23.91 -13.38 -1.27
C GLY A 80 22.97 -12.18 -1.43
N GLU A 81 21.80 -12.21 -0.77
CA GLU A 81 20.84 -11.11 -0.73
C GLU A 81 20.92 -10.28 0.57
N PRO A 82 20.49 -9.03 0.55
CA PRO A 82 20.08 -8.21 -0.61
C PRO A 82 21.30 -7.84 -1.47
N ASN A 83 21.17 -7.88 -2.80
CA ASN A 83 22.29 -7.66 -3.72
C ASN A 83 22.15 -6.40 -4.57
N ASN A 84 20.97 -5.74 -4.54
CA ASN A 84 20.63 -4.56 -5.33
C ASN A 84 21.04 -4.72 -6.80
N GLN A 85 20.60 -5.79 -7.43
CA GLN A 85 20.96 -6.07 -8.82
C GLN A 85 20.60 -4.89 -9.72
N ASP A 86 21.52 -4.50 -10.59
CA ASP A 86 21.41 -3.36 -11.50
C ASP A 86 21.15 -2.00 -10.79
N GLY A 87 21.22 -1.93 -9.44
CA GLY A 87 21.00 -0.72 -8.65
C GLY A 87 19.54 -0.27 -8.59
N ILE A 88 18.59 -1.18 -8.74
CA ILE A 88 17.14 -0.89 -8.78
C ILE A 88 16.29 -1.70 -7.81
N GLU A 89 16.87 -2.65 -7.09
CA GLU A 89 16.15 -3.54 -6.18
C GLU A 89 16.11 -2.96 -4.78
N HIS A 90 14.92 -2.53 -4.36
CA HIS A 90 14.70 -1.82 -3.10
C HIS A 90 13.57 -2.37 -2.25
N TYR A 91 12.97 -3.50 -2.62
CA TYR A 91 11.78 -4.03 -1.98
C TYR A 91 11.92 -5.52 -1.73
N ALA A 92 11.73 -5.95 -0.48
CA ALA A 92 11.83 -7.34 -0.11
C ALA A 92 10.63 -8.16 -0.57
N MET A 93 10.88 -9.40 -0.98
CA MET A 93 9.85 -10.32 -1.41
C MET A 93 10.21 -11.78 -1.11
N PHE A 94 9.20 -12.64 -1.01
CA PHE A 94 9.35 -14.07 -1.24
C PHE A 94 9.52 -14.29 -2.74
N TYR A 95 10.54 -15.04 -3.13
CA TYR A 95 10.90 -15.21 -4.53
C TYR A 95 10.80 -16.68 -4.97
N GLU A 96 10.27 -16.92 -6.16
CA GLU A 96 10.00 -18.26 -6.70
C GLU A 96 11.21 -19.19 -6.77
N ASN A 97 12.41 -18.62 -6.99
CA ASN A 97 13.62 -19.41 -7.06
C ASN A 97 14.13 -19.87 -5.69
N PHE A 98 13.65 -19.26 -4.59
CA PHE A 98 14.03 -19.58 -3.22
C PHE A 98 12.91 -20.37 -2.56
N GLN A 99 12.96 -21.70 -2.69
CA GLN A 99 11.87 -22.59 -2.25
C GLN A 99 11.91 -22.91 -0.75
N ASP A 100 12.48 -22.06 0.05
CA ASP A 100 12.72 -22.25 1.49
C ASP A 100 12.14 -21.11 2.36
N GLY A 101 11.49 -20.11 1.73
CA GLY A 101 10.92 -18.95 2.42
C GLY A 101 11.94 -17.89 2.81
N THR A 102 13.14 -17.92 2.23
CA THR A 102 14.10 -16.82 2.29
C THR A 102 13.72 -15.69 1.33
N TRP A 103 14.28 -14.50 1.53
CA TRP A 103 13.91 -13.27 0.85
C TRP A 103 14.89 -12.87 -0.23
N ASN A 104 14.36 -12.23 -1.27
CA ASN A 104 15.08 -11.47 -2.29
C ASN A 104 14.75 -10.00 -2.17
N ASP A 105 15.65 -9.11 -2.60
CA ASP A 105 15.29 -7.75 -2.99
C ASP A 105 14.91 -7.70 -4.47
N ALA A 106 14.04 -6.80 -4.84
CA ALA A 106 13.51 -6.69 -6.20
C ALA A 106 13.09 -5.23 -6.51
N ASP A 107 12.74 -4.97 -7.77
CA ASP A 107 12.43 -3.64 -8.30
C ASP A 107 11.07 -3.06 -7.88
N GLY A 108 10.22 -3.86 -7.25
CA GLY A 108 8.89 -3.44 -6.78
C GLY A 108 7.79 -3.48 -7.84
N ILE A 109 7.99 -4.17 -8.95
CA ILE A 109 6.94 -4.41 -9.94
C ILE A 109 6.17 -5.68 -9.57
N ILE A 110 4.85 -5.54 -9.40
CA ILE A 110 3.93 -6.62 -9.08
C ILE A 110 3.14 -6.95 -10.34
N ASP A 111 3.46 -8.05 -10.98
CA ASP A 111 2.82 -8.53 -12.20
C ASP A 111 1.94 -9.77 -11.95
N ALA A 112 1.49 -10.41 -13.05
CA ALA A 112 0.66 -11.60 -12.96
C ALA A 112 1.42 -12.76 -12.31
N GLY A 113 0.88 -13.33 -11.24
CA GLY A 113 1.49 -14.43 -10.47
C GLY A 113 2.30 -13.97 -9.26
N CYS A 114 2.56 -12.67 -9.14
CA CYS A 114 3.10 -12.07 -7.93
C CYS A 114 1.96 -11.50 -7.07
N ALA A 115 2.06 -11.67 -5.78
CA ALA A 115 1.14 -11.12 -4.79
C ALA A 115 1.80 -10.04 -3.95
N TYR A 116 0.99 -9.36 -3.15
CA TYR A 116 1.43 -8.59 -1.99
C TYR A 116 0.55 -8.94 -0.79
N ILE A 117 1.04 -8.68 0.40
CA ILE A 117 0.39 -9.10 1.63
C ILE A 117 0.02 -7.85 2.41
N CYS A 118 -1.30 -7.62 2.59
CA CYS A 118 -1.81 -6.63 3.53
C CYS A 118 -2.00 -7.26 4.92
N GLU A 119 -1.72 -6.49 5.95
CA GLU A 119 -1.80 -6.89 7.35
C GLU A 119 -2.47 -5.79 8.17
N TRP A 120 -3.17 -6.18 9.25
CA TRP A 120 -3.78 -5.30 10.23
C TRP A 120 -3.29 -5.71 11.62
N ASP A 121 -2.69 -4.77 12.36
CA ASP A 121 -2.25 -5.00 13.75
C ASP A 121 -3.44 -5.33 14.67
N ASP A 122 -4.57 -4.65 14.45
CA ASP A 122 -5.86 -4.94 15.09
C ASP A 122 -6.92 -5.17 13.99
N PRO A 123 -7.66 -6.30 14.02
CA PRO A 123 -8.75 -6.56 13.08
C PRO A 123 -9.84 -5.48 13.02
N THR A 124 -9.97 -4.67 14.07
CA THR A 124 -10.91 -3.54 14.11
C THR A 124 -10.45 -2.33 13.29
N ASP A 125 -9.17 -2.26 12.91
CA ASP A 125 -8.62 -1.20 12.06
C ASP A 125 -9.00 -1.39 10.59
N LYS A 126 -9.46 -2.59 10.22
CA LYS A 126 -9.90 -2.87 8.86
C LYS A 126 -11.10 -2.02 8.46
N ILE A 127 -10.87 -1.13 7.50
CA ILE A 127 -11.91 -0.25 6.98
C ILE A 127 -12.83 -1.05 6.05
N SER A 128 -14.09 -1.19 6.47
CA SER A 128 -15.14 -1.69 5.59
C SER A 128 -15.57 -0.58 4.64
N GLN A 129 -15.74 -0.91 3.38
CA GLN A 129 -16.19 0.05 2.38
C GLN A 129 -17.61 0.52 2.67
N GLY A 130 -17.79 1.84 2.72
CA GLY A 130 -19.03 2.52 3.02
C GLY A 130 -19.52 3.41 1.87
N ASP A 131 -20.52 4.23 2.18
CA ASP A 131 -21.03 5.25 1.26
C ASP A 131 -20.29 6.60 1.37
N SER A 132 -19.24 6.65 2.22
CA SER A 132 -18.37 7.80 2.44
C SER A 132 -16.96 7.35 2.84
N PHE A 133 -15.97 8.17 2.55
CA PHE A 133 -14.60 7.96 3.01
C PHE A 133 -14.46 8.28 4.50
N THR A 134 -13.66 7.49 5.19
CA THR A 134 -13.24 7.74 6.57
C THR A 134 -12.24 8.90 6.63
N ASP A 135 -11.99 9.43 7.84
CA ASP A 135 -10.97 10.48 8.05
C ASP A 135 -9.57 10.02 7.62
N GLN A 136 -9.24 8.74 7.81
CA GLN A 136 -7.97 8.17 7.36
C GLN A 136 -7.88 8.17 5.82
N GLN A 137 -8.91 7.71 5.13
CA GLN A 137 -8.99 7.72 3.67
C GLN A 137 -8.93 9.13 3.10
N LEU A 138 -9.59 10.09 3.73
CA LEU A 138 -9.54 11.50 3.33
C LEU A 138 -8.13 12.11 3.49
N ARG A 139 -7.35 11.68 4.48
CA ARG A 139 -5.93 12.08 4.61
C ARG A 139 -5.06 11.49 3.50
N ILE A 140 -5.28 10.23 3.13
CA ILE A 140 -4.59 9.60 1.99
C ILE A 140 -4.89 10.38 0.70
N ILE A 141 -6.16 10.69 0.46
CA ILE A 141 -6.59 11.51 -0.68
C ILE A 141 -5.91 12.88 -0.70
N ALA A 142 -5.87 13.56 0.44
CA ALA A 142 -5.23 14.88 0.55
C ALA A 142 -3.74 14.80 0.19
N LYS A 143 -3.04 13.78 0.70
CA LYS A 143 -1.63 13.50 0.39
C LYS A 143 -1.43 13.22 -1.10
N ASP A 144 -2.29 12.39 -1.71
CA ASP A 144 -2.23 12.08 -3.15
C ASP A 144 -2.46 13.31 -4.04
N LEU A 145 -3.31 14.24 -3.58
CA LEU A 145 -3.53 15.53 -4.23
C LEU A 145 -2.42 16.56 -3.95
N GLY A 146 -1.38 16.18 -3.22
CA GLY A 146 -0.21 17.00 -2.93
C GLY A 146 -0.42 18.03 -1.82
N VAL A 147 -1.49 17.93 -1.03
CA VAL A 147 -1.76 18.85 0.09
C VAL A 147 -0.77 18.57 1.22
N PRO A 148 -0.02 19.59 1.71
CA PRO A 148 0.90 19.41 2.82
C PRO A 148 0.20 19.01 4.12
N ASP A 149 0.79 18.10 4.90
CA ASP A 149 0.23 17.58 6.15
C ASP A 149 0.04 18.66 7.24
N ASP A 150 0.83 19.73 7.19
CA ASP A 150 0.79 20.86 8.12
C ASP A 150 -0.20 21.96 7.70
N LEU A 151 -0.83 21.84 6.52
CA LEU A 151 -1.80 22.81 6.04
C LEU A 151 -3.17 22.56 6.71
N ASN A 152 -3.67 23.55 7.42
CA ASN A 152 -5.02 23.48 8.00
C ASN A 152 -6.09 23.58 6.90
N VAL A 153 -6.75 22.45 6.61
CA VAL A 153 -7.73 22.33 5.52
C VAL A 153 -9.08 21.83 6.01
N GLU A 154 -10.14 22.23 5.29
CA GLU A 154 -11.46 21.63 5.39
C GLU A 154 -11.65 20.69 4.20
N ILE A 155 -12.07 19.45 4.48
CA ILE A 155 -12.33 18.43 3.46
C ILE A 155 -13.82 18.15 3.41
N ARG A 156 -14.40 18.18 2.21
CA ARG A 156 -15.80 17.83 1.95
C ARG A 156 -15.85 16.73 0.91
N GLN A 157 -16.82 15.84 1.04
CA GLN A 157 -17.05 14.74 0.11
C GLN A 157 -18.50 14.75 -0.37
N SER A 158 -18.71 14.39 -1.63
CA SER A 158 -20.03 14.19 -2.20
C SER A 158 -20.62 12.86 -1.75
N PRO A 159 -21.93 12.64 -1.96
CA PRO A 159 -22.48 11.29 -1.96
C PRO A 159 -21.78 10.41 -3.01
N LYS A 160 -21.72 9.11 -2.73
CA LYS A 160 -21.24 8.08 -3.66
C LYS A 160 -22.05 8.10 -4.96
N ALA A 161 -21.41 8.06 -6.10
CA ALA A 161 -22.03 8.05 -7.42
C ALA A 161 -21.42 6.97 -8.31
N TYR A 162 -22.29 6.36 -9.16
CA TYR A 162 -21.82 5.34 -10.11
C TYR A 162 -21.35 6.00 -11.40
N TRP A 163 -20.14 5.66 -11.81
CA TRP A 163 -19.55 6.13 -13.06
C TRP A 163 -19.66 5.06 -14.14
N GLU A 164 -20.73 5.13 -14.96
CA GLU A 164 -21.08 4.10 -15.94
C GLU A 164 -19.97 3.77 -16.94
N SER A 165 -19.23 4.77 -17.43
CA SER A 165 -18.17 4.54 -18.43
C SER A 165 -16.95 3.83 -17.89
N ALA A 166 -16.72 3.84 -16.59
CA ALA A 166 -15.63 3.17 -15.92
C ALA A 166 -16.08 1.89 -15.17
N GLY A 167 -17.39 1.75 -14.94
CA GLY A 167 -17.95 0.60 -14.23
C GLY A 167 -17.64 0.60 -12.74
N LEU A 168 -17.37 1.76 -12.13
CA LEU A 168 -16.98 1.88 -10.73
C LEU A 168 -17.81 2.91 -9.97
N TRP A 169 -17.76 2.85 -8.63
CA TRP A 169 -18.34 3.85 -7.75
C TRP A 169 -17.27 4.85 -7.33
N ASP A 170 -17.58 6.14 -7.47
CA ASP A 170 -16.69 7.21 -7.04
C ASP A 170 -17.34 8.17 -6.03
N ILE A 171 -16.47 8.86 -5.29
CA ILE A 171 -16.84 9.98 -4.40
C ILE A 171 -15.96 11.16 -4.79
N TYR A 172 -16.58 12.33 -5.01
CA TYR A 172 -15.85 13.56 -5.26
C TYR A 172 -15.46 14.22 -3.94
N VAL A 173 -14.20 14.63 -3.84
CA VAL A 173 -13.61 15.27 -2.67
C VAL A 173 -13.15 16.68 -3.04
N GLU A 174 -13.49 17.65 -2.21
CA GLU A 174 -13.02 19.04 -2.27
C GLU A 174 -12.21 19.36 -1.01
N ILE A 175 -11.04 19.96 -1.19
CA ILE A 175 -10.16 20.41 -0.12
C ILE A 175 -10.02 21.91 -0.21
N THR A 176 -10.37 22.60 0.87
CA THR A 176 -10.30 24.06 0.95
C THR A 176 -9.38 24.51 2.08
N HIS A 177 -8.67 25.62 1.85
CA HIS A 177 -7.89 26.34 2.86
C HIS A 177 -8.39 27.79 2.92
N ASN A 178 -8.77 28.26 4.09
CA ASN A 178 -9.34 29.60 4.30
C ASN A 178 -10.50 29.90 3.32
N GLY A 179 -11.35 28.91 3.08
CA GLY A 179 -12.51 29.00 2.19
C GLY A 179 -12.21 29.03 0.68
N LYS A 180 -10.95 28.83 0.27
CA LYS A 180 -10.56 28.72 -1.14
C LYS A 180 -10.27 27.27 -1.48
N LEU A 181 -10.76 26.80 -2.64
CA LEU A 181 -10.43 25.47 -3.17
C LEU A 181 -8.93 25.38 -3.44
N VAL A 182 -8.28 24.38 -2.85
CA VAL A 182 -6.83 24.13 -3.03
C VAL A 182 -6.55 22.81 -3.71
N ALA A 183 -7.43 21.82 -3.58
CA ALA A 183 -7.34 20.56 -4.30
C ALA A 183 -8.72 19.89 -4.41
N SER A 184 -8.92 19.03 -5.40
CA SER A 184 -10.15 18.23 -5.54
C SER A 184 -9.97 17.06 -6.50
N GLY A 185 -10.87 16.08 -6.44
CA GLY A 185 -10.93 14.98 -7.39
C GLY A 185 -11.99 13.95 -7.04
N SER A 186 -12.32 13.09 -8.02
CA SER A 186 -13.11 11.88 -7.78
C SER A 186 -12.18 10.70 -7.52
N PHE A 187 -12.54 9.88 -6.56
CA PHE A 187 -11.75 8.72 -6.14
C PHE A 187 -12.63 7.47 -6.13
N ASP A 188 -12.08 6.38 -6.66
CA ASP A 188 -12.71 5.07 -6.59
C ASP A 188 -12.93 4.64 -5.14
N VAL A 189 -14.14 4.17 -4.83
CA VAL A 189 -14.50 3.82 -3.44
C VAL A 189 -13.75 2.58 -2.96
N GLU A 190 -13.44 1.64 -3.86
CA GLU A 190 -12.79 0.38 -3.49
C GLU A 190 -11.29 0.50 -3.32
N THR A 191 -10.65 1.22 -4.22
CA THR A 191 -9.19 1.29 -4.28
C THR A 191 -8.63 2.62 -3.81
N GLY A 192 -9.48 3.66 -3.71
CA GLY A 192 -9.06 5.04 -3.47
C GLY A 192 -8.23 5.64 -4.61
N GLU A 193 -8.14 4.97 -5.76
CA GLU A 193 -7.38 5.50 -6.89
C GLU A 193 -8.05 6.75 -7.46
N MET A 194 -7.22 7.67 -7.92
CA MET A 194 -7.68 8.91 -8.56
C MET A 194 -8.45 8.60 -9.84
N GLY A 195 -9.68 9.10 -9.92
CA GLY A 195 -10.53 9.00 -11.10
C GLY A 195 -10.48 10.26 -11.99
N ARG A 196 -11.54 11.03 -11.99
CA ARG A 196 -11.74 12.21 -12.86
C ARG A 196 -11.78 13.53 -12.08
N ASN A 197 -11.78 14.66 -12.82
CA ASN A 197 -11.89 16.01 -12.28
C ASN A 197 -10.80 16.35 -11.24
N ILE A 198 -9.58 15.89 -11.49
CA ILE A 198 -8.45 16.06 -10.57
C ILE A 198 -7.92 17.50 -10.68
N TYR A 199 -7.83 18.15 -9.52
CA TYR A 199 -7.15 19.42 -9.32
C TYR A 199 -6.13 19.22 -8.17
N ILE A 200 -4.84 19.21 -8.52
CA ILE A 200 -3.74 19.00 -7.58
C ILE A 200 -3.43 20.32 -6.86
N TYR A 201 -3.05 20.23 -5.59
CA TYR A 201 -2.66 21.37 -4.78
C TYR A 201 -1.61 22.23 -5.48
N THR A 202 -1.89 23.53 -5.50
CA THR A 202 -0.95 24.55 -5.94
C THR A 202 -0.72 25.51 -4.77
N PRO A 203 0.52 25.71 -4.30
CA PRO A 203 0.82 26.70 -3.27
C PRO A 203 0.30 28.09 -3.68
N VAL A 204 -0.37 28.76 -2.76
CA VAL A 204 -0.94 30.11 -2.96
C VAL A 204 0.00 31.14 -2.36
#